data_fa4b93fa905f6160ca5deaf6ec52dc1f
#
_entry.id   fa4b93fa905f6160ca5deaf6ec52dc1f
#
_cell.length_a   1.000
_cell.length_b   1.000
_cell.length_c   1.000
_cell.angle_alpha   90.00
_cell.angle_beta   90.00
_cell.angle_gamma   90.00
#
_symmetry.space_group_name_H-M   'P 1'
#
loop_
_entity.id
_entity.type
_entity.pdbx_description
1 polymer ?
#
loop_
_entity_poly.entity_id
_entity_poly.type
_entity_poly.pdbx_seq_one_letter_code
_entity_poly.pdbx_strand_id
1 'polypeptide(L)'
;MARKITEDFNKKGFVARVLGSQPTVPQEIYFWCMILSTLCWPVALFVTIFFFKAPIRSTIDGICRWGMVLTIWLYPIYLIPLIGLWFRLSKCLRATWLYYFFPLVPVAFLFLFGAIGSSEIAESRPEGYDSSTFERLNDTFAKDINHVYYNNRILEEADPTSFRILKSNYSADNSHVWYYDRNVEEANPQTFVAPDNNNSLDFSYSIVLAHDDHDYYCGVHPLHVADMTSFKQKGSSWAIDSLHVYYLGVDQIGKSKVSIGDYHTFRALNDSYAADDKCVYFQNNVVEGANPESFVALKEGNHYGQDKNCIYYQAQATSVRNLNTLKHKDIENGLGNAFHTDGTTVYNPELMPMPDGTDFATIHRVEPYRDWYADKRRVYYKNRLLPEANPQTFKILPLHYVSKDYASNNNKDNNYSCDGNHVYYRDSLMSGVDIASFICGYDLEESQSFAFDKNRYYQGNPNPRLEELRQGKYRVVSE
;
A
#
# COMPACT_ATOMS: atom_id res chain seq x y z
N MET A 1 -41.94 46.76 5.78
CA MET A 1 -40.90 46.54 4.77
C MET A 1 -40.83 45.07 4.32
N ALA A 2 -40.83 44.10 5.21
CA ALA A 2 -40.77 42.63 4.87
C ALA A 2 -41.99 42.14 4.02
N ARG A 3 -43.21 42.66 4.25
CA ARG A 3 -44.41 42.29 3.50
C ARG A 3 -44.38 42.75 2.03
N LYS A 4 -43.70 43.86 1.72
CA LYS A 4 -43.54 44.38 0.35
C LYS A 4 -42.49 43.60 -0.44
N ILE A 5 -41.49 43.04 0.27
CA ILE A 5 -40.45 42.20 -0.34
C ILE A 5 -41.03 40.84 -0.72
N THR A 6 -41.92 40.27 0.09
CA THR A 6 -42.61 39.00 -0.20
C THR A 6 -43.65 39.12 -1.32
N GLU A 7 -44.34 40.26 -1.46
CA GLU A 7 -45.29 40.50 -2.57
C GLU A 7 -44.58 40.74 -3.91
N ASP A 8 -43.39 41.38 -3.90
CA ASP A 8 -42.57 41.55 -5.11
C ASP A 8 -41.83 40.25 -5.50
N PHE A 9 -41.59 39.35 -4.55
CA PHE A 9 -41.05 38.01 -4.84
C PHE A 9 -42.05 37.14 -5.60
N ASN A 10 -43.35 37.37 -5.40
CA ASN A 10 -44.43 36.60 -6.05
C ASN A 10 -44.86 37.17 -7.42
N LYS A 11 -44.52 38.42 -7.77
CA LYS A 11 -44.98 39.06 -9.01
C LYS A 11 -44.02 38.93 -10.21
N LYS A 12 -42.73 38.69 -9.98
CA LYS A 12 -41.78 38.35 -11.04
C LYS A 12 -40.98 37.15 -10.55
N GLY A 13 -41.16 35.99 -11.20
CA GLY A 13 -40.40 34.78 -10.87
C GLY A 13 -38.90 35.08 -10.80
N PHE A 14 -38.19 34.37 -9.91
CA PHE A 14 -36.74 34.55 -9.70
C PHE A 14 -35.95 34.53 -11.01
N VAL A 15 -36.34 33.66 -11.94
CA VAL A 15 -35.71 33.51 -13.27
C VAL A 15 -35.87 34.77 -14.13
N ALA A 16 -37.06 35.41 -14.10
CA ALA A 16 -37.31 36.68 -14.83
C ALA A 16 -36.46 37.84 -14.32
N ARG A 17 -36.11 37.85 -13.04
CA ARG A 17 -35.24 38.90 -12.45
C ARG A 17 -33.79 38.70 -12.86
N VAL A 18 -33.30 37.46 -12.89
CA VAL A 18 -31.94 37.15 -13.32
C VAL A 18 -31.76 37.38 -14.81
N LEU A 19 -32.77 37.10 -15.62
CA LEU A 19 -32.70 37.24 -17.06
C LEU A 19 -33.12 38.65 -17.59
N GLY A 20 -33.65 39.49 -16.72
CA GLY A 20 -34.07 40.85 -17.08
C GLY A 20 -35.28 40.92 -18.01
N SER A 21 -35.94 39.81 -18.30
CA SER A 21 -37.13 39.69 -19.16
C SER A 21 -38.00 38.52 -18.69
N GLN A 22 -39.29 38.49 -19.11
CA GLN A 22 -40.15 37.34 -18.85
C GLN A 22 -39.63 36.13 -19.66
N PRO A 23 -39.18 35.04 -19.00
CA PRO A 23 -38.67 33.87 -19.69
C PRO A 23 -39.80 33.08 -20.33
N THR A 24 -39.53 32.45 -21.45
CA THR A 24 -40.40 31.39 -21.97
C THR A 24 -40.30 30.15 -21.11
N VAL A 25 -41.32 29.29 -21.09
CA VAL A 25 -41.32 28.02 -20.33
C VAL A 25 -40.04 27.19 -20.57
N PRO A 26 -39.54 27.04 -21.79
CA PRO A 26 -38.27 26.36 -22.05
C PRO A 26 -37.06 27.02 -21.38
N GLN A 27 -36.99 28.35 -21.35
CA GLN A 27 -35.90 29.09 -20.72
C GLN A 27 -35.88 28.90 -19.19
N GLU A 28 -37.07 28.82 -18.60
CA GLU A 28 -37.21 28.57 -17.16
C GLU A 28 -36.78 27.16 -16.76
N ILE A 29 -37.21 26.18 -17.50
CA ILE A 29 -36.77 24.75 -17.31
C ILE A 29 -35.26 24.65 -17.43
N TYR A 30 -34.68 25.25 -18.47
CA TYR A 30 -33.24 25.25 -18.67
C TYR A 30 -32.46 25.89 -17.51
N PHE A 31 -32.94 27.06 -17.05
CA PHE A 31 -32.33 27.75 -15.93
C PHE A 31 -32.30 26.86 -14.65
N TRP A 32 -33.41 26.20 -14.34
CA TRP A 32 -33.47 25.28 -13.21
C TRP A 32 -32.60 24.03 -13.39
N CYS A 33 -32.53 23.48 -14.59
CA CYS A 33 -31.62 22.38 -14.89
C CYS A 33 -30.15 22.79 -14.69
N MET A 34 -29.77 24.00 -15.05
CA MET A 34 -28.43 24.51 -14.83
C MET A 34 -28.12 24.74 -13.35
N ILE A 35 -29.04 25.30 -12.58
CA ILE A 35 -28.85 25.42 -11.13
C ILE A 35 -28.68 24.06 -10.51
N LEU A 36 -29.52 23.09 -10.86
CA LEU A 36 -29.44 21.73 -10.34
C LEU A 36 -28.10 21.07 -10.69
N SER A 37 -27.65 21.17 -11.94
CA SER A 37 -26.36 20.63 -12.36
C SER A 37 -25.18 21.25 -11.62
N THR A 38 -25.23 22.56 -11.36
CA THR A 38 -24.21 23.26 -10.58
C THR A 38 -24.21 22.85 -9.11
N LEU A 39 -25.39 22.61 -8.52
CA LEU A 39 -25.52 22.11 -7.16
C LEU A 39 -25.01 20.66 -7.01
N CYS A 40 -25.14 19.83 -8.06
CA CYS A 40 -24.64 18.47 -8.08
C CYS A 40 -23.12 18.38 -8.36
N TRP A 41 -22.50 19.47 -8.82
CA TRP A 41 -21.07 19.50 -9.18
C TRP A 41 -20.10 19.10 -8.05
N PRO A 42 -20.25 19.54 -6.78
CA PRO A 42 -19.39 19.08 -5.69
C PRO A 42 -19.44 17.56 -5.48
N VAL A 43 -20.60 16.93 -5.69
CA VAL A 43 -20.75 15.47 -5.61
C VAL A 43 -19.99 14.81 -6.76
N ALA A 44 -20.09 15.35 -7.97
CA ALA A 44 -19.34 14.87 -9.13
C ALA A 44 -17.82 14.98 -8.93
N LEU A 45 -17.34 16.09 -8.35
CA LEU A 45 -15.93 16.26 -7.95
C LEU A 45 -15.50 15.21 -6.93
N PHE A 46 -16.31 14.94 -5.92
CA PHE A 46 -16.01 13.92 -4.92
C PHE A 46 -15.90 12.53 -5.55
N VAL A 47 -16.79 12.17 -6.45
CA VAL A 47 -16.78 10.90 -7.17
C VAL A 47 -15.50 10.75 -8.02
N THR A 48 -14.98 11.83 -8.64
CA THR A 48 -13.76 11.76 -9.45
C THR A 48 -12.53 11.35 -8.64
N ILE A 49 -12.49 11.64 -7.34
CA ILE A 49 -11.39 11.22 -6.45
C ILE A 49 -11.27 9.70 -6.39
N PHE A 50 -12.39 8.98 -6.44
CA PHE A 50 -12.38 7.52 -6.46
C PHE A 50 -11.84 6.95 -7.77
N PHE A 51 -12.09 7.61 -8.90
CA PHE A 51 -11.54 7.20 -10.20
C PHE A 51 -10.01 7.28 -10.23
N PHE A 52 -9.40 8.24 -9.51
CA PHE A 52 -7.95 8.35 -9.42
C PHE A 52 -7.30 7.27 -8.56
N LYS A 53 -8.02 6.69 -7.60
CA LYS A 53 -7.48 5.63 -6.74
C LYS A 53 -7.39 4.27 -7.43
N ALA A 54 -8.13 4.07 -8.53
CA ALA A 54 -8.04 2.82 -9.27
C ALA A 54 -6.79 2.81 -10.17
N PRO A 55 -6.06 1.70 -10.28
CA PRO A 55 -4.87 1.62 -11.11
C PRO A 55 -5.22 1.88 -12.59
N ILE A 56 -4.36 2.63 -13.27
CA ILE A 56 -4.47 2.87 -14.72
C ILE A 56 -4.00 1.59 -15.43
N ARG A 57 -4.87 1.00 -16.25
CA ARG A 57 -4.63 -0.29 -16.88
C ARG A 57 -4.00 -0.17 -18.28
N SER A 58 -4.22 0.94 -18.95
CA SER A 58 -3.65 1.24 -20.27
C SER A 58 -3.49 2.74 -20.48
N THR A 59 -2.74 3.13 -21.52
CA THR A 59 -2.59 4.54 -21.92
C THR A 59 -3.92 5.16 -22.29
N ILE A 60 -4.79 4.42 -23.00
CA ILE A 60 -6.11 4.91 -23.43
C ILE A 60 -7.05 5.03 -22.21
N ASP A 61 -7.04 4.06 -21.28
CA ASP A 61 -7.78 4.18 -20.00
C ASP A 61 -7.36 5.44 -19.25
N GLY A 62 -6.05 5.72 -19.20
CA GLY A 62 -5.52 6.96 -18.63
C GLY A 62 -6.06 8.21 -19.33
N ILE A 63 -6.02 8.29 -20.66
CA ILE A 63 -6.52 9.41 -21.45
C ILE A 63 -8.04 9.58 -21.23
N CYS A 64 -8.80 8.49 -21.24
CA CYS A 64 -10.26 8.53 -21.02
C CYS A 64 -10.61 9.03 -19.62
N ARG A 65 -9.91 8.56 -18.60
CA ARG A 65 -10.10 9.02 -17.20
C ARG A 65 -9.76 10.49 -17.05
N TRP A 66 -8.64 10.95 -17.60
CA TRP A 66 -8.28 12.37 -17.62
C TRP A 66 -9.30 13.20 -18.39
N GLY A 67 -9.80 12.71 -19.53
CA GLY A 67 -10.87 13.36 -20.31
C GLY A 67 -12.14 13.56 -19.49
N MET A 68 -12.59 12.50 -18.79
CA MET A 68 -13.76 12.60 -17.89
C MET A 68 -13.55 13.60 -16.76
N VAL A 69 -12.40 13.53 -16.11
CA VAL A 69 -12.05 14.43 -15.00
C VAL A 69 -11.99 15.88 -15.46
N LEU A 70 -11.29 16.15 -16.55
CA LEU A 70 -11.21 17.52 -17.11
C LEU A 70 -12.58 18.05 -17.49
N THR A 71 -13.45 17.22 -18.08
CA THR A 71 -14.82 17.60 -18.42
C THR A 71 -15.60 18.03 -17.17
N ILE A 72 -15.48 17.28 -16.07
CA ILE A 72 -16.15 17.58 -14.81
C ILE A 72 -15.54 18.83 -14.14
N TRP A 73 -14.21 18.91 -14.09
CA TRP A 73 -13.51 19.99 -13.39
C TRP A 73 -13.63 21.33 -14.11
N LEU A 74 -13.59 21.35 -15.43
CA LEU A 74 -13.71 22.57 -16.23
C LEU A 74 -15.16 22.99 -16.46
N TYR A 75 -16.14 22.17 -16.06
CA TYR A 75 -17.56 22.44 -16.24
C TYR A 75 -17.99 23.87 -15.84
N PRO A 76 -17.61 24.43 -14.68
CA PRO A 76 -17.99 25.81 -14.32
C PRO A 76 -17.34 26.86 -15.21
N ILE A 77 -16.11 26.60 -15.70
CA ILE A 77 -15.34 27.58 -16.48
C ILE A 77 -15.94 27.77 -17.87
N TYR A 78 -16.32 26.70 -18.55
CA TYR A 78 -16.90 26.80 -19.89
C TYR A 78 -18.41 27.05 -19.88
N LEU A 79 -19.08 26.77 -18.77
CA LEU A 79 -20.51 27.01 -18.62
C LEU A 79 -20.86 28.49 -18.73
N ILE A 80 -20.10 29.36 -18.07
CA ILE A 80 -20.36 30.83 -18.03
C ILE A 80 -20.29 31.47 -19.41
N PRO A 81 -19.20 31.34 -20.20
CA PRO A 81 -19.15 31.93 -21.54
C PRO A 81 -20.14 31.30 -22.51
N LEU A 82 -20.45 30.02 -22.35
CA LEU A 82 -21.41 29.31 -23.18
C LEU A 82 -22.85 29.79 -22.91
N ILE A 83 -23.19 30.10 -21.67
CA ILE A 83 -24.47 30.74 -21.35
C ILE A 83 -24.57 32.10 -22.09
N GLY A 84 -23.53 32.93 -22.02
CA GLY A 84 -23.50 34.22 -22.69
C GLY A 84 -23.61 34.10 -24.22
N LEU A 85 -22.85 33.18 -24.83
CA LEU A 85 -22.91 32.89 -26.25
C LEU A 85 -24.29 32.37 -26.64
N TRP A 86 -24.85 31.51 -25.85
CA TRP A 86 -26.16 30.91 -26.07
C TRP A 86 -27.32 31.92 -26.01
N PHE A 87 -27.29 32.87 -25.06
CA PHE A 87 -28.22 33.97 -25.02
C PHE A 87 -28.12 34.85 -26.29
N ARG A 88 -26.92 35.06 -26.85
CA ARG A 88 -26.71 35.78 -28.11
C ARG A 88 -27.23 35.00 -29.30
N LEU A 89 -26.89 33.70 -29.44
CA LEU A 89 -27.32 32.84 -30.52
C LEU A 89 -28.82 32.57 -30.53
N SER A 90 -29.45 32.45 -29.38
CA SER A 90 -30.90 32.26 -29.28
C SER A 90 -31.70 33.46 -29.79
N LYS A 91 -31.17 34.68 -29.64
CA LYS A 91 -31.76 35.87 -30.25
C LYS A 91 -31.58 35.92 -31.77
N CYS A 92 -30.46 35.38 -32.30
CA CYS A 92 -30.14 35.40 -33.72
C CYS A 92 -30.84 34.30 -34.54
N LEU A 93 -30.93 33.08 -34.00
CA LEU A 93 -31.25 31.86 -34.81
C LEU A 93 -32.69 31.39 -34.64
N ARG A 94 -33.51 31.92 -33.76
CA ARG A 94 -34.88 31.39 -33.44
C ARG A 94 -34.98 29.87 -33.29
N ALA A 95 -33.84 29.21 -33.07
CA ALA A 95 -33.74 27.71 -33.06
C ALA A 95 -33.91 27.20 -31.62
N THR A 96 -35.16 27.00 -31.21
CA THR A 96 -35.51 26.57 -29.85
C THR A 96 -35.00 25.16 -29.50
N TRP A 97 -34.78 24.31 -30.48
CA TRP A 97 -34.31 22.90 -30.26
C TRP A 97 -32.87 22.82 -29.75
N LEU A 98 -31.97 23.78 -30.05
CA LEU A 98 -30.60 23.85 -29.52
C LEU A 98 -30.58 23.99 -27.99
N TYR A 99 -31.63 24.48 -27.38
CA TYR A 99 -31.74 24.61 -25.92
C TYR A 99 -31.77 23.27 -25.20
N TYR A 100 -32.30 22.23 -25.82
CA TYR A 100 -32.47 20.94 -25.22
C TYR A 100 -31.23 20.08 -25.33
N PHE A 101 -30.38 20.32 -26.36
CA PHE A 101 -29.20 19.50 -26.62
C PHE A 101 -27.95 19.96 -25.84
N PHE A 102 -27.86 21.22 -25.51
CA PHE A 102 -26.65 21.79 -24.89
C PHE A 102 -26.28 21.19 -23.52
N PRO A 103 -27.22 20.98 -22.58
CA PRO A 103 -26.93 20.31 -21.31
C PRO A 103 -26.52 18.84 -21.46
N LEU A 104 -26.84 18.23 -22.60
CA LEU A 104 -26.51 16.83 -22.87
C LEU A 104 -25.07 16.64 -23.39
N VAL A 105 -24.40 17.71 -23.83
CA VAL A 105 -23.03 17.63 -24.37
C VAL A 105 -22.03 17.07 -23.34
N PRO A 106 -21.93 17.55 -22.09
CA PRO A 106 -21.04 16.95 -21.09
C PRO A 106 -21.39 15.50 -20.78
N VAL A 107 -22.69 15.17 -20.77
CA VAL A 107 -23.17 13.80 -20.54
C VAL A 107 -22.76 12.88 -21.70
N ALA A 108 -22.89 13.37 -22.95
CA ALA A 108 -22.44 12.63 -24.12
C ALA A 108 -20.92 12.38 -24.12
N PHE A 109 -20.13 13.37 -23.68
CA PHE A 109 -18.68 13.18 -23.50
C PHE A 109 -18.34 12.15 -22.42
N LEU A 110 -19.04 12.18 -21.28
CA LEU A 110 -18.84 11.17 -20.22
C LEU A 110 -19.17 9.76 -20.72
N PHE A 111 -20.28 9.61 -21.47
CA PHE A 111 -20.62 8.32 -22.08
C PHE A 111 -19.60 7.89 -23.14
N LEU A 112 -19.13 8.80 -23.97
CA LEU A 112 -18.13 8.52 -25.00
C LEU A 112 -16.81 8.05 -24.36
N PHE A 113 -16.28 8.79 -23.39
CA PHE A 113 -15.04 8.41 -22.69
C PHE A 113 -15.21 7.12 -21.89
N GLY A 114 -16.38 6.92 -21.26
CA GLY A 114 -16.69 5.67 -20.57
C GLY A 114 -16.79 4.48 -21.52
N ALA A 115 -17.44 4.65 -22.67
CA ALA A 115 -17.57 3.60 -23.67
C ALA A 115 -16.22 3.23 -24.31
N ILE A 116 -15.37 4.23 -24.64
CA ILE A 116 -14.04 3.97 -25.20
C ILE A 116 -13.17 3.25 -24.17
N GLY A 117 -13.14 3.72 -22.90
CA GLY A 117 -12.37 3.07 -21.84
C GLY A 117 -12.84 1.64 -21.55
N SER A 118 -14.17 1.39 -21.60
CA SER A 118 -14.71 0.04 -21.38
C SER A 118 -14.49 -0.90 -22.58
N SER A 119 -14.50 -0.39 -23.80
CA SER A 119 -14.22 -1.21 -24.99
C SER A 119 -12.77 -1.71 -25.02
N GLU A 120 -11.82 -0.89 -24.61
CA GLU A 120 -10.41 -1.32 -24.54
C GLU A 120 -10.15 -2.37 -23.45
N ILE A 121 -10.84 -2.27 -22.31
CA ILE A 121 -10.75 -3.30 -21.25
C ILE A 121 -11.30 -4.65 -21.77
N ALA A 122 -12.31 -4.63 -22.62
CA ALA A 122 -12.89 -5.84 -23.20
C ALA A 122 -12.01 -6.45 -24.31
N GLU A 123 -11.12 -5.65 -24.92
CA GLU A 123 -10.31 -6.07 -26.07
C GLU A 123 -8.84 -6.41 -25.74
N SER A 124 -8.38 -6.17 -24.49
CA SER A 124 -7.02 -6.57 -24.14
C SER A 124 -6.87 -8.09 -24.17
N ARG A 125 -6.14 -8.58 -25.15
CA ARG A 125 -5.89 -10.01 -25.36
C ARG A 125 -4.40 -10.31 -25.26
N PRO A 126 -4.03 -11.55 -24.90
CA PRO A 126 -2.63 -11.95 -24.82
C PRO A 126 -1.95 -11.84 -26.20
N GLU A 127 -0.67 -11.57 -26.22
CA GLU A 127 0.12 -11.59 -27.45
C GLU A 127 0.29 -13.04 -27.94
N GLY A 128 0.06 -13.29 -29.24
CA GLY A 128 0.24 -14.61 -29.86
C GLY A 128 -0.84 -15.64 -29.57
N TYR A 129 -2.00 -15.26 -29.04
CA TYR A 129 -3.12 -16.17 -28.77
C TYR A 129 -3.73 -16.74 -30.06
N ASP A 130 -4.27 -17.97 -29.98
CA ASP A 130 -5.09 -18.54 -31.07
C ASP A 130 -6.52 -17.98 -31.04
N SER A 131 -6.81 -17.08 -31.97
CA SER A 131 -8.11 -16.40 -32.03
C SER A 131 -9.31 -17.32 -32.29
N SER A 132 -9.06 -18.52 -32.82
CA SER A 132 -10.14 -19.48 -33.18
C SER A 132 -10.63 -20.27 -31.96
N THR A 133 -9.79 -20.40 -30.94
CA THR A 133 -10.07 -21.21 -29.75
C THR A 133 -10.00 -20.40 -28.44
N PHE A 134 -9.73 -19.10 -28.55
CA PHE A 134 -9.59 -18.24 -27.38
C PHE A 134 -10.90 -18.10 -26.60
N GLU A 135 -10.84 -18.43 -25.31
CA GLU A 135 -11.95 -18.35 -24.36
C GLU A 135 -11.51 -17.56 -23.12
N ARG A 136 -12.27 -16.55 -22.74
CA ARG A 136 -12.09 -15.83 -21.47
C ARG A 136 -12.86 -16.56 -20.37
N LEU A 137 -12.15 -17.03 -19.35
CA LEU A 137 -12.75 -17.78 -18.23
C LEU A 137 -13.29 -16.84 -17.15
N ASN A 138 -12.60 -15.73 -16.87
CA ASN A 138 -13.03 -14.64 -15.97
C ASN A 138 -12.22 -13.37 -16.26
N ASP A 139 -12.25 -12.38 -15.35
CA ASP A 139 -11.55 -11.09 -15.52
C ASP A 139 -10.01 -11.24 -15.56
N THR A 140 -9.45 -12.32 -15.01
CA THR A 140 -8.01 -12.54 -14.88
C THR A 140 -7.49 -13.71 -15.71
N PHE A 141 -8.31 -14.74 -15.92
CA PHE A 141 -7.92 -15.94 -16.64
C PHE A 141 -8.59 -16.05 -18.01
N ALA A 142 -7.80 -16.49 -18.98
CA ALA A 142 -8.25 -16.90 -20.31
C ALA A 142 -7.48 -18.14 -20.76
N LYS A 143 -7.94 -18.84 -21.79
CA LYS A 143 -7.22 -19.94 -22.41
C LYS A 143 -7.49 -19.99 -23.91
N ASP A 144 -6.61 -20.65 -24.63
CA ASP A 144 -6.85 -21.16 -25.98
C ASP A 144 -6.48 -22.65 -26.04
N ILE A 145 -6.37 -23.21 -27.22
CA ILE A 145 -6.03 -24.63 -27.38
C ILE A 145 -4.59 -24.94 -26.91
N ASN A 146 -3.69 -23.93 -26.89
CA ASN A 146 -2.27 -24.10 -26.63
C ASN A 146 -1.86 -23.67 -25.23
N HIS A 147 -2.50 -22.60 -24.70
CA HIS A 147 -2.04 -21.96 -23.48
C HIS A 147 -3.17 -21.52 -22.56
N VAL A 148 -2.85 -21.41 -21.28
CA VAL A 148 -3.62 -20.69 -20.28
C VAL A 148 -2.97 -19.33 -20.03
N TYR A 149 -3.76 -18.30 -19.80
CA TYR A 149 -3.30 -16.93 -19.58
C TYR A 149 -3.79 -16.39 -18.25
N TYR A 150 -2.90 -15.75 -17.53
CA TYR A 150 -3.21 -14.95 -16.35
C TYR A 150 -2.86 -13.48 -16.61
N ASN A 151 -3.85 -12.57 -16.54
CA ASN A 151 -3.67 -11.14 -16.86
C ASN A 151 -2.97 -10.93 -18.23
N ASN A 152 -3.35 -11.67 -19.25
CA ASN A 152 -2.81 -11.66 -20.62
C ASN A 152 -1.33 -12.12 -20.73
N ARG A 153 -0.79 -12.81 -19.73
CA ARG A 153 0.52 -13.47 -19.81
C ARG A 153 0.32 -14.97 -19.76
N ILE A 154 1.16 -15.70 -20.49
CA ILE A 154 1.13 -17.15 -20.45
C ILE A 154 1.37 -17.64 -19.02
N LEU A 155 0.49 -18.49 -18.53
CA LEU A 155 0.69 -19.23 -17.29
C LEU A 155 1.50 -20.48 -17.63
N GLU A 156 2.78 -20.44 -17.30
CA GLU A 156 3.71 -21.49 -17.65
C GLU A 156 3.27 -22.86 -17.08
N GLU A 157 3.51 -23.91 -17.84
CA GLU A 157 3.21 -25.30 -17.47
C GLU A 157 1.72 -25.66 -17.30
N ALA A 158 0.80 -24.72 -17.50
CA ALA A 158 -0.63 -24.98 -17.36
C ALA A 158 -1.22 -25.69 -18.58
N ASP A 159 -1.91 -26.82 -18.36
CA ASP A 159 -2.63 -27.56 -19.39
C ASP A 159 -4.03 -26.96 -19.65
N PRO A 160 -4.26 -26.29 -20.80
CA PRO A 160 -5.55 -25.67 -21.10
C PRO A 160 -6.71 -26.66 -21.18
N THR A 161 -6.45 -27.95 -21.38
CA THR A 161 -7.50 -28.96 -21.52
C THR A 161 -8.13 -29.34 -20.19
N SER A 162 -7.35 -29.34 -19.13
CA SER A 162 -7.78 -29.72 -17.77
C SER A 162 -7.85 -28.53 -16.81
N PHE A 163 -7.50 -27.33 -17.25
CA PHE A 163 -7.45 -26.14 -16.40
C PHE A 163 -8.84 -25.77 -15.87
N ARG A 164 -8.88 -25.52 -14.55
CA ARG A 164 -10.06 -25.10 -13.81
C ARG A 164 -9.74 -24.00 -12.82
N ILE A 165 -10.64 -23.03 -12.69
CA ILE A 165 -10.56 -21.98 -11.67
C ILE A 165 -11.13 -22.52 -10.39
N LEU A 166 -10.41 -22.33 -9.29
CA LEU A 166 -10.84 -22.63 -7.94
C LEU A 166 -11.25 -21.35 -7.22
N LYS A 167 -11.55 -21.43 -5.92
CA LYS A 167 -11.87 -20.26 -5.08
C LYS A 167 -10.59 -19.56 -4.58
N SER A 168 -10.76 -18.35 -4.02
CA SER A 168 -9.69 -17.62 -3.31
C SER A 168 -8.39 -17.47 -4.09
N ASN A 169 -8.52 -17.15 -5.39
CA ASN A 169 -7.40 -16.91 -6.32
C ASN A 169 -6.55 -18.16 -6.64
N TYR A 170 -7.04 -19.35 -6.30
CA TYR A 170 -6.43 -20.60 -6.74
C TYR A 170 -7.00 -21.05 -8.08
N SER A 171 -6.17 -21.76 -8.83
CA SER A 171 -6.54 -22.50 -10.04
C SER A 171 -5.73 -23.79 -10.10
N ALA A 172 -6.18 -24.75 -10.88
CA ALA A 172 -5.50 -26.04 -11.02
C ALA A 172 -5.73 -26.64 -12.41
N ASP A 173 -4.82 -27.48 -12.85
CA ASP A 173 -5.04 -28.47 -13.88
C ASP A 173 -4.94 -29.90 -13.31
N ASN A 174 -4.61 -30.87 -14.11
CA ASN A 174 -4.42 -32.25 -13.64
C ASN A 174 -3.08 -32.49 -12.94
N SER A 175 -2.11 -31.60 -13.12
CA SER A 175 -0.73 -31.78 -12.69
C SER A 175 -0.27 -30.73 -11.68
N HIS A 176 -0.85 -29.53 -11.72
CA HIS A 176 -0.37 -28.40 -10.94
C HIS A 176 -1.54 -27.63 -10.29
N VAL A 177 -1.19 -26.90 -9.23
CA VAL A 177 -2.05 -25.89 -8.57
C VAL A 177 -1.33 -24.55 -8.62
N TRP A 178 -2.06 -23.47 -8.91
CA TRP A 178 -1.54 -22.10 -8.88
C TRP A 178 -2.29 -21.24 -7.87
N TYR A 179 -1.56 -20.33 -7.26
CA TYR A 179 -2.07 -19.20 -6.53
C TYR A 179 -1.71 -17.93 -7.29
N TYR A 180 -2.70 -17.27 -7.92
CA TYR A 180 -2.53 -16.28 -8.98
C TYR A 180 -1.77 -16.87 -10.19
N ASP A 181 -0.52 -16.42 -10.43
CA ASP A 181 0.38 -16.87 -11.49
C ASP A 181 1.55 -17.74 -11.00
N ARG A 182 1.56 -18.10 -9.72
CA ARG A 182 2.66 -18.84 -9.09
C ARG A 182 2.24 -20.26 -8.75
N ASN A 183 3.07 -21.20 -9.11
CA ASN A 183 2.88 -22.61 -8.77
C ASN A 183 2.89 -22.80 -7.24
N VAL A 184 1.94 -23.59 -6.74
CA VAL A 184 1.88 -24.03 -5.34
C VAL A 184 2.70 -25.30 -5.22
N GLU A 185 3.87 -25.17 -4.59
CA GLU A 185 4.81 -26.28 -4.46
C GLU A 185 4.19 -27.45 -3.67
N GLU A 186 4.47 -28.68 -4.12
CA GLU A 186 4.05 -29.93 -3.48
C GLU A 186 2.54 -30.17 -3.40
N ALA A 187 1.68 -29.30 -3.96
CA ALA A 187 0.24 -29.45 -3.89
C ALA A 187 -0.27 -30.58 -4.79
N ASN A 188 -1.15 -31.41 -4.25
CA ASN A 188 -1.83 -32.46 -5.01
C ASN A 188 -3.12 -31.88 -5.66
N PRO A 189 -3.12 -31.62 -7.00
CA PRO A 189 -4.28 -30.99 -7.66
C PRO A 189 -5.54 -31.85 -7.62
N GLN A 190 -5.45 -33.15 -7.38
CA GLN A 190 -6.59 -34.06 -7.35
C GLN A 190 -7.40 -33.95 -6.05
N THR A 191 -6.74 -33.63 -4.95
CA THR A 191 -7.34 -33.53 -3.62
C THR A 191 -7.36 -32.10 -3.08
N PHE A 192 -6.83 -31.13 -3.84
CA PHE A 192 -6.71 -29.75 -3.42
C PHE A 192 -8.06 -29.06 -3.23
N VAL A 193 -8.24 -28.51 -2.04
CA VAL A 193 -9.42 -27.74 -1.62
C VAL A 193 -9.02 -26.30 -1.34
N ALA A 194 -9.48 -25.40 -2.19
CA ALA A 194 -9.32 -23.97 -1.98
C ALA A 194 -10.32 -23.46 -0.92
N PRO A 195 -9.92 -22.53 -0.05
CA PRO A 195 -10.78 -22.04 1.03
C PRO A 195 -12.01 -21.29 0.50
N ASP A 196 -13.12 -21.38 1.22
CA ASP A 196 -14.37 -20.69 0.91
C ASP A 196 -14.35 -19.27 1.49
N ASN A 197 -13.73 -18.33 0.77
CA ASN A 197 -13.66 -16.92 1.18
C ASN A 197 -14.83 -16.10 0.60
N ASN A 198 -16.06 -16.47 0.94
CA ASN A 198 -17.25 -15.71 0.49
C ASN A 198 -17.47 -14.38 1.23
N ASN A 199 -16.62 -14.03 2.21
CA ASN A 199 -16.73 -12.80 3.00
C ASN A 199 -15.69 -11.76 2.56
N SER A 200 -15.81 -11.28 1.33
CA SER A 200 -14.99 -10.19 0.79
C SER A 200 -15.24 -8.81 1.41
N LEU A 201 -16.03 -8.71 2.46
CA LEU A 201 -16.34 -7.45 3.16
C LEU A 201 -15.85 -7.41 4.61
N ASP A 202 -15.30 -8.49 5.13
CA ASP A 202 -14.71 -8.50 6.47
C ASP A 202 -13.19 -8.27 6.34
N PHE A 203 -12.74 -7.06 6.61
CA PHE A 203 -11.33 -6.68 6.72
C PHE A 203 -10.63 -7.31 7.94
N SER A 204 -11.19 -8.33 8.51
CA SER A 204 -10.51 -9.20 9.46
C SER A 204 -9.43 -9.95 8.68
N TYR A 205 -8.17 -9.68 8.99
CA TYR A 205 -6.97 -10.30 8.42
C TYR A 205 -6.84 -11.80 8.79
N SER A 206 -7.93 -12.55 8.73
CA SER A 206 -7.89 -13.98 8.95
C SER A 206 -7.24 -14.65 7.75
N ILE A 207 -6.05 -15.19 7.94
CA ILE A 207 -5.38 -16.04 6.96
C ILE A 207 -6.24 -17.29 6.79
N VAL A 208 -6.69 -17.51 5.57
CA VAL A 208 -7.51 -18.67 5.23
C VAL A 208 -6.63 -19.67 4.46
N LEU A 209 -6.54 -20.89 4.98
CA LEU A 209 -5.67 -21.91 4.45
C LEU A 209 -6.39 -22.78 3.42
N ALA A 210 -5.71 -23.07 2.32
CA ALA A 210 -6.04 -24.19 1.44
C ALA A 210 -5.47 -25.49 2.01
N HIS A 211 -5.92 -26.64 1.55
CA HIS A 211 -5.35 -27.92 1.92
C HIS A 211 -5.56 -28.95 0.80
N ASP A 212 -4.77 -29.98 0.85
CA ASP A 212 -5.00 -31.24 0.15
C ASP A 212 -5.00 -32.42 1.15
N ASP A 213 -4.79 -33.61 0.67
CA ASP A 213 -4.68 -34.81 1.51
C ASP A 213 -3.34 -34.97 2.25
N HIS A 214 -2.36 -34.09 1.95
CA HIS A 214 -1.00 -34.18 2.49
C HIS A 214 -0.62 -32.99 3.35
N ASP A 215 -1.10 -31.77 3.05
CA ASP A 215 -0.67 -30.56 3.74
C ASP A 215 -1.72 -29.44 3.72
N TYR A 216 -1.47 -28.37 4.50
CA TYR A 216 -2.13 -27.09 4.43
C TYR A 216 -1.25 -26.05 3.76
N TYR A 217 -1.86 -25.13 3.01
CA TYR A 217 -1.15 -24.12 2.21
C TYR A 217 -1.60 -22.71 2.56
N CYS A 218 -0.63 -21.83 2.65
CA CYS A 218 -0.88 -20.40 2.74
C CYS A 218 -0.32 -19.70 1.49
N GLY A 219 -1.21 -19.30 0.57
CA GLY A 219 -0.78 -18.87 -0.76
C GLY A 219 -0.04 -20.00 -1.51
N VAL A 220 1.21 -19.78 -1.87
CA VAL A 220 2.05 -20.78 -2.59
C VAL A 220 2.82 -21.71 -1.65
N HIS A 221 2.82 -21.48 -0.36
CA HIS A 221 3.72 -22.14 0.58
C HIS A 221 3.03 -23.25 1.37
N PRO A 222 3.57 -24.49 1.35
CA PRO A 222 3.14 -25.57 2.23
C PRO A 222 3.53 -25.26 3.69
N LEU A 223 2.70 -25.66 4.63
CA LEU A 223 2.99 -25.56 6.07
C LEU A 223 3.78 -26.76 6.60
N HIS A 224 3.84 -27.85 5.84
CA HIS A 224 4.44 -29.13 6.25
C HIS A 224 3.88 -29.62 7.59
N VAL A 225 2.55 -29.69 7.66
CA VAL A 225 1.83 -30.12 8.85
C VAL A 225 2.23 -31.53 9.24
N ALA A 226 2.61 -31.74 10.50
CA ALA A 226 3.09 -33.03 10.97
C ALA A 226 1.95 -34.03 11.27
N ASP A 227 0.80 -33.52 11.68
CA ASP A 227 -0.40 -34.32 11.96
C ASP A 227 -1.65 -33.63 11.43
N MET A 228 -2.03 -33.95 10.21
CA MET A 228 -3.19 -33.43 9.52
C MET A 228 -4.50 -33.66 10.27
N THR A 229 -4.60 -34.76 11.04
CA THR A 229 -5.83 -35.16 11.71
C THR A 229 -6.16 -34.29 12.92
N SER A 230 -5.14 -33.80 13.58
CA SER A 230 -5.25 -32.91 14.75
C SER A 230 -5.09 -31.44 14.44
N PHE A 231 -4.77 -31.07 13.19
CA PHE A 231 -4.51 -29.69 12.80
C PHE A 231 -5.73 -28.79 13.03
N LYS A 232 -5.50 -27.65 13.69
CA LYS A 232 -6.53 -26.64 13.99
C LYS A 232 -5.94 -25.24 13.93
N GLN A 233 -6.62 -24.35 13.22
CA GLN A 233 -6.30 -22.91 13.27
C GLN A 233 -6.76 -22.34 14.62
N LYS A 234 -5.92 -21.47 15.20
CA LYS A 234 -6.11 -20.80 16.49
C LYS A 234 -5.98 -19.27 16.31
N GLY A 235 -7.09 -18.61 16.02
CA GLY A 235 -7.08 -17.19 15.68
C GLY A 235 -6.63 -16.93 14.24
N SER A 236 -6.22 -15.68 13.94
CA SER A 236 -5.85 -15.25 12.60
C SER A 236 -4.46 -15.71 12.18
N SER A 237 -3.51 -15.77 13.11
CA SER A 237 -2.09 -15.94 12.79
C SER A 237 -1.45 -17.22 13.34
N TRP A 238 -2.25 -18.09 13.98
CA TRP A 238 -1.75 -19.29 14.62
C TRP A 238 -2.50 -20.54 14.20
N ALA A 239 -1.81 -21.65 14.12
CA ALA A 239 -2.37 -22.98 14.00
C ALA A 239 -1.56 -23.98 14.84
N ILE A 240 -2.19 -25.11 15.19
CA ILE A 240 -1.54 -26.19 15.96
C ILE A 240 -1.93 -27.53 15.38
N ASP A 241 -1.04 -28.49 15.52
CA ASP A 241 -1.35 -29.93 15.48
C ASP A 241 -0.95 -30.60 16.79
N SER A 242 -0.98 -31.92 16.86
CA SER A 242 -0.59 -32.68 18.06
C SER A 242 0.88 -32.60 18.42
N LEU A 243 1.74 -32.09 17.52
CA LEU A 243 3.20 -32.09 17.64
C LEU A 243 3.80 -30.68 17.59
N HIS A 244 3.15 -29.73 16.88
CA HIS A 244 3.75 -28.43 16.59
C HIS A 244 2.73 -27.28 16.69
N VAL A 245 3.25 -26.06 16.82
CA VAL A 245 2.55 -24.83 16.56
C VAL A 245 3.09 -24.18 15.31
N TYR A 246 2.21 -23.57 14.55
CA TYR A 246 2.49 -22.88 13.29
C TYR A 246 2.13 -21.41 13.42
N TYR A 247 3.06 -20.54 13.05
CA TYR A 247 2.80 -19.13 12.89
C TYR A 247 2.52 -18.84 11.42
N LEU A 248 1.35 -18.27 11.12
CA LEU A 248 0.85 -18.07 9.76
C LEU A 248 1.18 -16.67 9.20
N GLY A 249 2.06 -15.88 9.85
CA GLY A 249 2.40 -14.52 9.41
C GLY A 249 3.03 -14.50 8.02
N VAL A 250 2.63 -13.52 7.20
CA VAL A 250 2.91 -13.44 5.75
C VAL A 250 4.40 -13.50 5.40
N ASP A 251 5.26 -12.93 6.25
CA ASP A 251 6.72 -12.87 6.00
C ASP A 251 7.48 -14.16 6.42
N GLN A 252 6.79 -15.11 7.05
CA GLN A 252 7.42 -16.29 7.65
C GLN A 252 6.83 -17.61 7.15
N ILE A 253 5.98 -17.56 6.14
CA ILE A 253 5.29 -18.74 5.62
C ILE A 253 6.31 -19.74 5.06
N GLY A 254 6.14 -21.03 5.43
CA GLY A 254 7.06 -22.10 5.06
C GLY A 254 8.28 -22.28 5.98
N LYS A 255 8.56 -21.33 6.92
CA LYS A 255 9.64 -21.44 7.91
C LYS A 255 9.13 -21.61 9.34
N SER A 256 7.87 -21.89 9.53
CA SER A 256 7.07 -21.50 10.69
C SER A 256 6.80 -22.59 11.72
N LYS A 257 7.59 -23.67 11.73
CA LYS A 257 7.45 -24.65 12.82
C LYS A 257 8.09 -24.12 14.09
N VAL A 258 7.28 -23.75 15.07
CA VAL A 258 7.76 -23.54 16.42
C VAL A 258 7.70 -24.88 17.14
N SER A 259 8.87 -25.42 17.46
CA SER A 259 8.96 -26.57 18.36
C SER A 259 8.57 -26.12 19.76
N ILE A 260 7.39 -26.52 20.25
CA ILE A 260 6.88 -26.05 21.52
C ILE A 260 6.85 -27.11 22.61
N GLY A 261 6.73 -26.55 23.84
CA GLY A 261 6.70 -27.33 25.05
C GLY A 261 5.43 -28.15 25.22
N ASP A 262 4.24 -27.58 24.99
CA ASP A 262 2.97 -28.28 25.19
C ASP A 262 1.82 -27.68 24.37
N TYR A 263 1.39 -28.39 23.32
CA TYR A 263 0.25 -27.98 22.49
C TYR A 263 -1.10 -28.03 23.23
N HIS A 264 -1.24 -28.81 24.30
CA HIS A 264 -2.47 -28.89 25.06
C HIS A 264 -2.79 -27.61 25.82
N THR A 265 -1.74 -26.91 26.27
CA THR A 265 -1.85 -25.68 27.03
C THR A 265 -1.68 -24.42 26.16
N PHE A 266 -1.45 -24.61 24.87
CA PHE A 266 -1.27 -23.51 23.92
C PHE A 266 -2.46 -22.56 23.88
N ARG A 267 -2.16 -21.26 23.97
CA ARG A 267 -3.12 -20.16 23.80
C ARG A 267 -2.52 -19.06 22.95
N ALA A 268 -3.22 -18.65 21.90
CA ALA A 268 -2.93 -17.42 21.17
C ALA A 268 -3.34 -16.22 22.06
N LEU A 269 -2.42 -15.27 22.23
CA LEU A 269 -2.66 -14.07 23.05
C LEU A 269 -3.08 -12.89 22.16
N ASN A 270 -2.44 -12.75 21.00
CA ASN A 270 -2.82 -11.87 19.90
C ASN A 270 -2.24 -12.42 18.60
N ASP A 271 -2.22 -11.60 17.53
CA ASP A 271 -1.70 -12.02 16.22
C ASP A 271 -0.19 -12.30 16.21
N SER A 272 0.56 -11.83 17.19
CA SER A 272 2.02 -11.98 17.24
C SER A 272 2.53 -12.76 18.44
N TYR A 273 1.78 -12.77 19.56
CA TYR A 273 2.17 -13.50 20.77
C TYR A 273 1.27 -14.69 21.04
N ALA A 274 1.90 -15.74 21.50
CA ALA A 274 1.24 -16.92 22.08
C ALA A 274 1.99 -17.42 23.31
N ALA A 275 1.38 -18.29 24.07
CA ALA A 275 2.02 -18.95 25.22
C ALA A 275 1.47 -20.37 25.39
N ASP A 276 2.30 -21.22 25.99
CA ASP A 276 1.87 -22.46 26.62
C ASP A 276 2.16 -22.40 28.13
N ASP A 277 2.21 -23.52 28.83
CA ASP A 277 2.52 -23.58 30.27
C ASP A 277 4.00 -23.39 30.59
N LYS A 278 4.89 -23.47 29.59
CA LYS A 278 6.36 -23.42 29.74
C LYS A 278 6.98 -22.18 29.14
N CYS A 279 6.47 -21.73 27.99
CA CYS A 279 7.08 -20.69 27.21
C CYS A 279 6.09 -19.64 26.71
N VAL A 280 6.62 -18.47 26.43
CA VAL A 280 5.96 -17.42 25.66
C VAL A 280 6.61 -17.34 24.28
N TYR A 281 5.84 -17.11 23.26
CA TYR A 281 6.28 -17.02 21.87
C TYR A 281 5.94 -15.66 21.28
N PHE A 282 6.86 -15.09 20.54
CA PHE A 282 6.61 -14.00 19.62
C PHE A 282 6.87 -14.51 18.21
N GLN A 283 5.81 -14.65 17.42
CA GLN A 283 5.90 -15.29 16.10
C GLN A 283 6.62 -16.66 16.20
N ASN A 284 7.73 -16.84 15.49
CA ASN A 284 8.47 -18.09 15.48
C ASN A 284 9.54 -18.22 16.58
N ASN A 285 9.66 -17.22 17.47
CA ASN A 285 10.74 -17.14 18.43
C ASN A 285 10.23 -17.31 19.86
N VAL A 286 10.97 -18.05 20.67
CA VAL A 286 10.74 -18.08 22.12
C VAL A 286 11.12 -16.74 22.73
N VAL A 287 10.27 -16.22 23.59
CA VAL A 287 10.55 -15.01 24.39
C VAL A 287 11.32 -15.43 25.62
N GLU A 288 12.64 -15.33 25.55
CA GLU A 288 13.55 -15.79 26.61
C GLU A 288 13.28 -15.07 27.94
N GLY A 289 13.13 -15.85 29.01
CA GLY A 289 12.93 -15.34 30.37
C GLY A 289 11.53 -14.84 30.70
N ALA A 290 10.60 -14.88 29.74
CA ALA A 290 9.22 -14.50 29.97
C ALA A 290 8.50 -15.55 30.84
N ASN A 291 7.68 -15.06 31.79
CA ASN A 291 6.86 -15.93 32.65
C ASN A 291 5.49 -16.14 32.00
N PRO A 292 5.18 -17.34 31.48
CA PRO A 292 3.94 -17.59 30.74
C PRO A 292 2.66 -17.47 31.56
N GLU A 293 2.71 -17.71 32.88
CA GLU A 293 1.53 -17.57 33.76
C GLU A 293 1.06 -16.13 33.89
N SER A 294 2.02 -15.17 33.92
CA SER A 294 1.73 -13.75 34.12
C SER A 294 1.84 -12.93 32.83
N PHE A 295 2.16 -13.54 31.70
CA PHE A 295 2.36 -12.81 30.47
C PHE A 295 1.04 -12.35 29.84
N VAL A 296 1.01 -11.09 29.45
CA VAL A 296 -0.08 -10.44 28.76
C VAL A 296 0.45 -9.73 27.52
N ALA A 297 -0.13 -10.01 26.36
CA ALA A 297 0.09 -9.22 25.16
C ALA A 297 -0.61 -7.87 25.30
N LEU A 298 0.11 -6.77 25.08
CA LEU A 298 -0.42 -5.42 25.27
C LEU A 298 -1.29 -5.03 24.06
N LYS A 299 -2.39 -4.32 24.31
CA LYS A 299 -3.35 -3.93 23.26
C LYS A 299 -2.84 -2.80 22.37
N GLU A 300 -1.92 -2.01 22.87
CA GLU A 300 -1.39 -0.82 22.20
C GLU A 300 -0.36 -1.13 21.11
N GLY A 301 -0.17 -2.37 20.77
CA GLY A 301 0.68 -2.78 19.65
C GLY A 301 0.99 -4.27 19.69
N ASN A 302 0.89 -4.94 18.57
CA ASN A 302 1.13 -6.38 18.44
C ASN A 302 2.57 -6.81 18.77
N HIS A 303 3.45 -5.84 19.06
CA HIS A 303 4.89 -6.09 19.31
C HIS A 303 5.28 -5.99 20.78
N TYR A 304 4.37 -5.63 21.67
CA TYR A 304 4.66 -5.50 23.10
C TYR A 304 3.95 -6.55 23.93
N GLY A 305 4.67 -7.10 24.87
CA GLY A 305 4.14 -7.98 25.92
C GLY A 305 4.68 -7.59 27.28
N GLN A 306 4.01 -8.02 28.33
CA GLN A 306 4.40 -7.76 29.72
C GLN A 306 4.17 -9.00 30.55
N ASP A 307 5.13 -9.29 31.42
CA ASP A 307 4.93 -10.19 32.56
C ASP A 307 5.15 -9.46 33.90
N LYS A 308 5.19 -10.20 34.98
CA LYS A 308 5.46 -9.63 36.32
C LYS A 308 6.86 -9.01 36.48
N ASN A 309 7.81 -9.31 35.60
CA ASN A 309 9.21 -8.94 35.73
C ASN A 309 9.54 -7.70 34.89
N CYS A 310 9.11 -7.68 33.61
CA CYS A 310 9.43 -6.59 32.69
C CYS A 310 8.49 -6.53 31.49
N ILE A 311 8.71 -5.51 30.66
CA ILE A 311 8.12 -5.37 29.34
C ILE A 311 9.03 -6.06 28.31
N TYR A 312 8.41 -6.66 27.34
CA TYR A 312 9.06 -7.28 26.17
C TYR A 312 8.68 -6.50 24.92
N TYR A 313 9.66 -6.27 24.07
CA TYR A 313 9.46 -5.83 22.71
C TYR A 313 9.81 -6.97 21.78
N GLN A 314 8.83 -7.46 21.02
CA GLN A 314 8.97 -8.69 20.24
C GLN A 314 9.44 -9.86 21.13
N ALA A 315 10.52 -10.54 20.76
CA ALA A 315 11.06 -11.64 21.56
C ALA A 315 12.11 -11.21 22.62
N GLN A 316 12.33 -9.90 22.80
CA GLN A 316 13.42 -9.39 23.64
C GLN A 316 12.89 -8.71 24.92
N ALA A 317 13.47 -9.10 26.07
CA ALA A 317 13.23 -8.42 27.33
C ALA A 317 13.83 -7.01 27.28
N THR A 318 13.06 -6.03 27.77
CA THR A 318 13.52 -4.64 27.91
C THR A 318 13.93 -4.34 29.36
N SER A 319 14.60 -3.23 29.60
CA SER A 319 14.89 -2.75 30.94
C SER A 319 13.69 -2.11 31.65
N VAL A 320 12.59 -1.93 30.95
CA VAL A 320 11.37 -1.30 31.47
C VAL A 320 10.51 -2.34 32.20
N ARG A 321 10.11 -2.00 33.43
CA ARG A 321 9.26 -2.90 34.25
C ARG A 321 7.77 -2.59 34.15
N ASN A 322 7.42 -1.33 33.89
CA ASN A 322 6.02 -0.92 33.83
C ASN A 322 5.88 0.32 32.93
N LEU A 323 5.10 0.19 31.84
CA LEU A 323 4.84 1.29 30.91
C LEU A 323 4.11 2.46 31.56
N ASN A 324 3.23 2.23 32.51
CA ASN A 324 2.47 3.28 33.19
C ASN A 324 3.33 4.25 34.01
N THR A 325 4.60 3.89 34.29
CA THR A 325 5.56 4.76 34.98
C THR A 325 6.32 5.68 34.04
N LEU A 326 6.22 5.46 32.73
CA LEU A 326 6.92 6.24 31.74
C LEU A 326 6.06 7.42 31.24
N LYS A 327 6.71 8.55 31.02
CA LYS A 327 6.16 9.62 30.20
C LYS A 327 6.43 9.26 28.74
N HIS A 328 5.48 9.52 27.86
CA HIS A 328 5.64 9.27 26.43
C HIS A 328 5.53 10.57 25.61
N LYS A 329 6.15 10.55 24.47
CA LYS A 329 6.07 11.58 23.44
C LYS A 329 5.81 10.90 22.11
N ASP A 330 4.58 11.04 21.63
CA ASP A 330 4.15 10.42 20.38
C ASP A 330 4.93 11.00 19.18
N ILE A 331 5.32 10.14 18.28
CA ILE A 331 5.87 10.48 16.97
C ILE A 331 4.73 10.40 15.93
N GLU A 332 3.91 9.37 16.07
CA GLU A 332 2.69 9.12 15.29
C GLU A 332 1.66 8.43 16.21
N ASN A 333 0.42 8.32 15.79
CA ASN A 333 -0.64 7.73 16.60
C ASN A 333 -0.32 6.29 17.04
N GLY A 334 -0.06 6.08 18.34
CA GLY A 334 0.06 4.77 18.99
C GLY A 334 1.37 4.57 19.77
N LEU A 335 1.35 3.68 20.78
CA LEU A 335 2.49 3.34 21.65
C LEU A 335 3.72 2.85 20.88
N GLY A 336 3.52 2.13 19.78
CA GLY A 336 4.60 1.60 18.94
C GLY A 336 5.39 2.67 18.17
N ASN A 337 5.03 3.96 18.30
CA ASN A 337 5.66 5.10 17.63
C ASN A 337 5.93 6.27 18.60
N ALA A 338 6.25 5.99 19.85
CA ALA A 338 6.51 7.01 20.85
C ALA A 338 7.91 6.86 21.46
N PHE A 339 8.53 7.98 21.80
CA PHE A 339 9.64 7.99 22.75
C PHE A 339 9.11 7.98 24.18
N HIS A 340 9.84 7.31 25.06
CA HIS A 340 9.47 7.17 26.46
C HIS A 340 10.58 7.67 27.38
N THR A 341 10.23 8.07 28.62
CA THR A 341 11.23 8.37 29.65
C THR A 341 10.70 8.10 31.06
N ASP A 342 11.57 7.57 31.93
CA ASP A 342 11.35 7.47 33.36
C ASP A 342 11.80 8.72 34.12
N GLY A 343 12.26 9.75 33.39
CA GLY A 343 12.83 10.98 33.95
C GLY A 343 14.37 10.99 34.04
N THR A 344 15.01 9.84 33.90
CA THR A 344 16.47 9.68 33.88
C THR A 344 16.95 9.15 32.51
N THR A 345 16.30 8.14 32.00
CA THR A 345 16.62 7.50 30.74
C THR A 345 15.55 7.82 29.70
N VAL A 346 15.96 8.07 28.47
CA VAL A 346 15.09 8.14 27.29
C VAL A 346 15.13 6.80 26.59
N TYR A 347 13.98 6.32 26.18
CA TYR A 347 13.82 5.06 25.43
C TYR A 347 13.26 5.37 24.05
N ASN A 348 13.76 4.68 23.02
CA ASN A 348 13.21 4.74 21.66
C ASN A 348 11.87 3.98 21.57
N PRO A 349 11.19 3.98 20.41
CA PRO A 349 9.93 3.24 20.25
C PRO A 349 10.00 1.74 20.56
N GLU A 350 11.15 1.11 20.38
CA GLU A 350 11.39 -0.29 20.74
C GLU A 350 11.70 -0.51 22.24
N LEU A 351 11.55 0.52 23.06
CA LEU A 351 11.89 0.54 24.48
C LEU A 351 13.36 0.23 24.78
N MET A 352 14.24 0.47 23.81
CA MET A 352 15.68 0.38 24.01
C MET A 352 16.20 1.70 24.58
N PRO A 353 17.09 1.66 25.59
CA PRO A 353 17.64 2.87 26.15
C PRO A 353 18.46 3.65 25.13
N MET A 354 18.20 4.93 25.04
CA MET A 354 19.00 5.87 24.26
C MET A 354 20.26 6.29 25.02
N PRO A 355 21.32 6.74 24.34
CA PRO A 355 22.53 7.21 24.98
C PRO A 355 22.28 8.31 26.01
N ASP A 356 23.09 8.31 27.08
CA ASP A 356 23.00 9.31 28.15
C ASP A 356 23.04 10.74 27.61
N GLY A 357 22.17 11.58 28.16
CA GLY A 357 22.04 12.99 27.78
C GLY A 357 21.22 13.21 26.51
N THR A 358 20.48 12.20 26.02
CA THR A 358 19.43 12.38 24.98
C THR A 358 18.37 13.33 25.52
N ASP A 359 18.01 14.34 24.70
CA ASP A 359 17.03 15.35 25.09
C ASP A 359 15.62 14.90 24.75
N PHE A 360 14.89 14.38 25.74
CA PHE A 360 13.50 13.92 25.55
C PHE A 360 12.56 15.00 25.00
N ALA A 361 12.79 16.27 25.35
CA ALA A 361 11.92 17.35 24.92
C ALA A 361 12.01 17.63 23.43
N THR A 362 13.19 17.46 22.84
CA THR A 362 13.46 17.80 21.44
C THR A 362 13.64 16.59 20.51
N ILE A 363 13.78 15.38 21.06
CA ILE A 363 13.96 14.20 20.22
C ILE A 363 12.78 13.99 19.28
N HIS A 364 13.07 13.65 18.05
CA HIS A 364 12.09 13.39 16.99
C HIS A 364 12.65 12.38 15.99
N ARG A 365 11.78 11.81 15.18
CA ARG A 365 12.15 10.98 14.03
C ARG A 365 12.62 11.89 12.89
N VAL A 366 13.64 11.47 12.17
CA VAL A 366 14.05 12.10 10.91
C VAL A 366 13.20 11.49 9.79
N GLU A 367 12.12 12.19 9.42
CA GLU A 367 11.16 11.72 8.43
C GLU A 367 11.80 11.53 7.03
N PRO A 368 11.31 10.54 6.25
CA PRO A 368 10.25 9.57 6.53
C PRO A 368 10.75 8.23 7.10
N TYR A 369 11.93 8.17 7.68
CA TYR A 369 12.67 6.94 7.99
C TYR A 369 12.51 6.50 9.44
N ARG A 370 12.23 5.20 9.65
CA ARG A 370 11.89 4.66 10.97
C ARG A 370 13.04 4.61 11.97
N ASP A 371 14.27 4.38 11.50
CA ASP A 371 15.43 4.07 12.35
C ASP A 371 16.28 5.29 12.70
N TRP A 372 15.94 6.47 12.16
CA TRP A 372 16.74 7.68 12.31
C TRP A 372 16.07 8.69 13.24
N TYR A 373 16.78 9.14 14.24
CA TYR A 373 16.31 10.09 15.25
C TYR A 373 17.28 11.23 15.44
N ALA A 374 16.77 12.39 15.83
CA ALA A 374 17.59 13.54 16.20
C ALA A 374 16.99 14.27 17.38
N ASP A 375 17.84 14.82 18.26
CA ASP A 375 17.50 15.88 19.19
C ASP A 375 18.19 17.18 18.77
N LYS A 376 18.05 18.25 19.55
CA LYS A 376 18.66 19.54 19.20
C LYS A 376 20.19 19.55 19.15
N ARG A 377 20.87 18.50 19.64
CA ARG A 377 22.33 18.42 19.74
C ARG A 377 22.92 17.22 19.00
N ARG A 378 22.18 16.16 18.80
CA ARG A 378 22.69 14.84 18.44
C ARG A 378 21.80 14.15 17.42
N VAL A 379 22.40 13.23 16.70
CA VAL A 379 21.72 12.34 15.75
C VAL A 379 21.96 10.90 16.17
N TYR A 380 20.96 10.05 15.94
CA TYR A 380 20.98 8.65 16.36
C TYR A 380 20.48 7.75 15.21
N TYR A 381 21.10 6.60 15.09
CA TYR A 381 20.57 5.48 14.34
C TYR A 381 20.08 4.42 15.32
N LYS A 382 18.77 4.16 15.36
CA LYS A 382 18.12 3.37 16.40
C LYS A 382 18.42 3.97 17.79
N ASN A 383 19.13 3.24 18.63
CA ASN A 383 19.54 3.70 19.95
C ASN A 383 21.04 4.00 20.04
N ARG A 384 21.74 4.19 18.90
CA ARG A 384 23.17 4.48 18.87
C ARG A 384 23.44 5.90 18.40
N LEU A 385 24.31 6.58 19.13
CA LEU A 385 24.75 7.94 18.78
C LEU A 385 25.60 7.92 17.52
N LEU A 386 25.30 8.79 16.55
CA LEU A 386 26.20 9.05 15.44
C LEU A 386 27.30 10.00 15.88
N PRO A 387 28.58 9.58 15.78
CA PRO A 387 29.68 10.45 16.17
C PRO A 387 29.76 11.66 15.22
N GLU A 388 29.97 12.84 15.80
CA GLU A 388 30.20 14.10 15.10
C GLU A 388 29.07 14.61 14.19
N ALA A 389 27.93 13.94 14.17
CA ALA A 389 26.81 14.31 13.31
C ALA A 389 26.16 15.62 13.77
N ASN A 390 25.98 16.56 12.84
CA ASN A 390 25.29 17.81 13.10
C ASN A 390 23.79 17.68 12.80
N PRO A 391 22.90 17.72 13.81
CA PRO A 391 21.46 17.53 13.61
C PRO A 391 20.80 18.62 12.76
N GLN A 392 21.39 19.82 12.64
CA GLN A 392 20.81 20.92 11.85
C GLN A 392 20.99 20.73 10.35
N THR A 393 22.02 20.00 9.92
CA THR A 393 22.34 19.76 8.51
C THR A 393 22.17 18.29 8.12
N PHE A 394 21.79 17.46 9.08
CA PHE A 394 21.63 16.04 8.87
C PHE A 394 20.46 15.72 7.94
N LYS A 395 20.71 14.83 6.99
CA LYS A 395 19.70 14.30 6.07
C LYS A 395 20.01 12.87 5.69
N ILE A 396 18.97 12.12 5.41
CA ILE A 396 19.09 10.81 4.81
C ILE A 396 19.32 10.99 3.31
N LEU A 397 20.23 10.22 2.75
CA LEU A 397 20.54 10.31 1.33
C LEU A 397 19.48 9.59 0.49
N PRO A 398 19.10 10.10 -0.69
CA PRO A 398 18.16 9.40 -1.56
C PRO A 398 18.79 8.10 -2.10
N LEU A 399 17.99 7.03 -2.22
CA LEU A 399 18.39 5.82 -2.93
C LEU A 399 18.13 5.97 -4.42
N HIS A 400 19.12 5.61 -5.22
CA HIS A 400 19.02 5.57 -6.68
C HIS A 400 18.73 4.12 -7.12
N TYR A 401 17.70 3.93 -7.94
CA TYR A 401 17.44 2.65 -8.57
C TYR A 401 17.90 2.72 -10.03
N VAL A 402 18.74 1.78 -10.44
CA VAL A 402 19.28 1.71 -11.79
C VAL A 402 18.81 0.45 -12.48
N SER A 403 18.19 0.61 -13.67
CA SER A 403 17.83 -0.46 -14.60
C SER A 403 18.07 0.01 -16.03
N LYS A 404 17.98 -0.88 -17.04
CA LYS A 404 18.10 -0.51 -18.45
C LYS A 404 17.09 0.55 -18.88
N ASP A 405 15.89 0.45 -18.38
CA ASP A 405 14.75 1.22 -18.84
C ASP A 405 14.31 2.30 -17.83
N TYR A 406 14.86 2.31 -16.62
CA TYR A 406 14.36 3.16 -15.56
C TYR A 406 15.38 3.47 -14.48
N ALA A 407 15.57 4.74 -14.17
CA ALA A 407 16.25 5.20 -12.97
C ALA A 407 15.27 6.03 -12.14
N SER A 408 14.94 5.58 -10.94
CA SER A 408 14.03 6.31 -10.04
C SER A 408 14.66 6.59 -8.69
N ASN A 409 14.26 7.70 -8.10
CA ASN A 409 14.48 7.99 -6.68
C ASN A 409 13.33 7.40 -5.88
N ASN A 410 13.55 6.27 -5.19
CA ASN A 410 12.58 5.72 -4.25
C ASN A 410 13.16 5.78 -2.84
N ASN A 411 12.51 6.56 -1.98
CA ASN A 411 12.95 6.86 -0.61
C ASN A 411 12.66 5.72 0.39
N LYS A 412 12.85 4.46 0.04
CA LYS A 412 12.61 3.36 0.98
C LYS A 412 13.90 2.86 1.60
N ASP A 413 13.95 2.86 2.92
CA ASP A 413 14.94 2.19 3.79
C ASP A 413 16.43 2.45 3.47
N ASN A 414 16.82 3.70 3.31
CA ASN A 414 18.20 4.02 3.07
C ASN A 414 19.03 3.97 4.37
N ASN A 415 20.12 3.21 4.32
CA ASN A 415 21.09 3.11 5.39
C ASN A 415 22.17 4.20 5.35
N TYR A 416 22.14 5.07 4.33
CA TYR A 416 23.14 6.14 4.16
C TYR A 416 22.56 7.50 4.51
N SER A 417 23.36 8.29 5.20
CA SER A 417 23.03 9.65 5.59
C SER A 417 24.24 10.58 5.54
N CYS A 418 24.01 11.87 5.57
CA CYS A 418 25.07 12.87 5.66
C CYS A 418 24.64 14.09 6.46
N ASP A 419 25.62 14.83 6.99
CA ASP A 419 25.42 16.10 7.69
C ASP A 419 26.09 17.31 7.00
N GLY A 420 26.52 17.14 5.74
CA GLY A 420 27.24 18.13 4.98
C GLY A 420 28.76 18.05 5.11
N ASN A 421 29.28 17.50 6.21
CA ASN A 421 30.73 17.29 6.42
C ASN A 421 31.11 15.81 6.42
N HIS A 422 30.15 14.95 6.72
CA HIS A 422 30.35 13.52 6.92
C HIS A 422 29.27 12.70 6.21
N VAL A 423 29.64 11.49 5.78
CA VAL A 423 28.71 10.46 5.32
C VAL A 423 28.73 9.33 6.33
N TYR A 424 27.55 8.78 6.60
CA TYR A 424 27.35 7.67 7.55
C TYR A 424 26.69 6.51 6.85
N TYR A 425 27.10 5.31 7.22
CA TYR A 425 26.40 4.08 6.94
C TYR A 425 25.85 3.53 8.25
N ARG A 426 24.51 3.60 8.42
CA ARG A 426 23.86 3.31 9.71
C ARG A 426 24.47 4.16 10.85
N ASP A 427 25.03 3.51 11.87
CA ASP A 427 25.66 4.15 13.04
C ASP A 427 27.16 4.46 12.86
N SER A 428 27.72 4.20 11.68
CA SER A 428 29.16 4.26 11.43
C SER A 428 29.54 5.41 10.53
N LEU A 429 30.54 6.21 10.96
CA LEU A 429 31.14 7.26 10.16
C LEU A 429 31.99 6.65 9.01
N MET A 430 31.73 7.07 7.80
CA MET A 430 32.50 6.68 6.61
C MET A 430 33.66 7.63 6.37
N SER A 431 34.89 7.16 6.49
CA SER A 431 36.06 8.00 6.31
C SER A 431 36.45 8.20 4.84
N GLY A 432 36.87 9.41 4.49
CA GLY A 432 37.46 9.74 3.18
C GLY A 432 36.49 9.72 2.02
N VAL A 433 35.21 9.97 2.28
CA VAL A 433 34.14 10.07 1.27
C VAL A 433 34.14 11.45 0.64
N ASP A 434 34.10 11.54 -0.70
CA ASP A 434 33.78 12.79 -1.38
C ASP A 434 32.25 12.99 -1.41
N ILE A 435 31.75 13.79 -0.49
CA ILE A 435 30.32 13.99 -0.25
C ILE A 435 29.61 14.54 -1.50
N ALA A 436 30.27 15.41 -2.24
CA ALA A 436 29.67 16.08 -3.40
C ALA A 436 29.38 15.12 -4.56
N SER A 437 30.10 14.01 -4.64
CA SER A 437 29.93 12.99 -5.68
C SER A 437 29.42 11.64 -5.14
N PHE A 438 29.07 11.57 -3.86
CA PHE A 438 28.61 10.33 -3.26
C PHE A 438 27.20 9.96 -3.73
N ILE A 439 27.05 8.75 -4.22
CA ILE A 439 25.79 8.18 -4.70
C ILE A 439 25.63 6.77 -4.10
N CYS A 440 24.42 6.46 -3.67
CA CYS A 440 24.06 5.12 -3.17
C CYS A 440 22.71 4.66 -3.74
N GLY A 441 22.53 3.34 -3.85
CA GLY A 441 21.32 2.82 -4.44
C GLY A 441 21.30 1.32 -4.63
N TYR A 442 20.45 0.88 -5.55
CA TYR A 442 20.25 -0.52 -5.89
C TYR A 442 20.21 -0.70 -7.41
N ASP A 443 21.03 -1.61 -7.93
CA ASP A 443 21.01 -2.04 -9.32
C ASP A 443 20.01 -3.20 -9.44
N LEU A 444 18.88 -2.93 -10.09
CA LEU A 444 17.77 -3.88 -10.22
C LEU A 444 18.11 -5.08 -11.11
N GLU A 445 19.02 -4.91 -12.07
CA GLU A 445 19.38 -5.99 -13.00
C GLU A 445 20.41 -6.93 -12.40
N GLU A 446 21.39 -6.40 -11.69
CA GLU A 446 22.41 -7.19 -11.01
C GLU A 446 21.97 -7.59 -9.60
N SER A 447 20.77 -7.16 -9.17
CA SER A 447 20.22 -7.41 -7.82
C SER A 447 21.20 -7.07 -6.70
N GLN A 448 21.94 -5.97 -6.85
CA GLN A 448 22.96 -5.57 -5.87
C GLN A 448 22.79 -4.12 -5.38
N SER A 449 23.03 -3.91 -4.09
CA SER A 449 23.21 -2.57 -3.54
C SER A 449 24.55 -1.98 -3.97
N PHE A 450 24.59 -0.67 -4.21
CA PHE A 450 25.82 0.04 -4.51
C PHE A 450 25.97 1.33 -3.70
N ALA A 451 27.22 1.70 -3.46
CA ALA A 451 27.59 3.01 -2.95
C ALA A 451 28.99 3.37 -3.46
N PHE A 452 29.14 4.54 -4.03
CA PHE A 452 30.41 5.02 -4.56
C PHE A 452 30.50 6.55 -4.55
N ASP A 453 31.73 7.06 -4.67
CA ASP A 453 32.00 8.45 -5.02
C ASP A 453 32.88 8.49 -6.29
N LYS A 454 33.35 9.67 -6.68
CA LYS A 454 34.23 9.80 -7.83
C LYS A 454 35.57 9.05 -7.67
N ASN A 455 35.98 8.71 -6.44
CA ASN A 455 37.27 8.11 -6.15
C ASN A 455 37.20 6.59 -6.06
N ARG A 456 36.14 6.04 -5.42
CA ARG A 456 36.05 4.58 -5.14
C ARG A 456 34.63 4.09 -4.93
N TYR A 457 34.48 2.78 -4.99
CA TYR A 457 33.30 2.06 -4.53
C TYR A 457 33.45 1.70 -3.05
N TYR A 458 32.34 1.85 -2.31
CA TYR A 458 32.19 1.47 -0.91
C TYR A 458 31.35 0.21 -0.78
N GLN A 459 30.41 0.00 -1.72
CA GLN A 459 29.54 -1.15 -1.78
C GLN A 459 29.19 -1.49 -3.25
N GLY A 460 29.00 -2.79 -3.54
CA GLY A 460 28.70 -3.28 -4.89
C GLY A 460 29.93 -3.43 -5.78
N ASN A 461 29.75 -4.13 -6.89
CA ASN A 461 30.80 -4.33 -7.89
C ASN A 461 30.63 -3.34 -9.05
N PRO A 462 31.74 -2.76 -9.56
CA PRO A 462 31.70 -1.94 -10.76
C PRO A 462 31.11 -2.70 -11.94
N ASN A 463 30.17 -2.07 -12.64
CA ASN A 463 29.67 -2.54 -13.94
C ASN A 463 29.52 -1.35 -14.89
N PRO A 464 29.35 -1.55 -16.20
CA PRO A 464 29.30 -0.45 -17.17
C PRO A 464 28.27 0.62 -16.85
N ARG A 465 27.10 0.25 -16.33
CA ARG A 465 26.01 1.19 -15.95
C ARG A 465 26.38 2.03 -14.74
N LEU A 466 26.92 1.40 -13.69
CA LEU A 466 27.36 2.11 -12.49
C LEU A 466 28.52 3.06 -12.81
N GLU A 467 29.40 2.69 -13.74
CA GLU A 467 30.46 3.57 -14.23
C GLU A 467 29.89 4.75 -15.04
N GLU A 468 28.88 4.54 -15.87
CA GLU A 468 28.18 5.62 -16.57
C GLU A 468 27.45 6.56 -15.61
N LEU A 469 26.79 6.01 -14.57
CA LEU A 469 26.18 6.79 -13.50
C LEU A 469 27.24 7.62 -12.76
N ARG A 470 28.37 7.01 -12.42
CA ARG A 470 29.50 7.67 -11.76
C ARG A 470 30.13 8.78 -12.60
N GLN A 471 30.13 8.64 -13.93
CA GLN A 471 30.58 9.66 -14.89
C GLN A 471 29.53 10.73 -15.18
N GLY A 472 28.36 10.69 -14.52
CA GLY A 472 27.26 11.64 -14.73
C GLY A 472 26.56 11.53 -16.09
N LYS A 473 26.72 10.39 -16.79
CA LYS A 473 26.09 10.14 -18.08
C LYS A 473 24.61 9.73 -17.95
N TYR A 474 24.22 9.17 -16.79
CA TYR A 474 22.82 8.97 -16.43
C TYR A 474 22.29 10.23 -15.75
N ARG A 475 21.32 10.87 -16.33
CA ARG A 475 20.50 11.87 -15.62
C ARG A 475 19.49 11.14 -14.77
N VAL A 476 19.65 11.23 -13.45
CA VAL A 476 18.54 10.96 -12.52
C VAL A 476 17.49 12.02 -12.81
N VAL A 477 16.34 11.62 -13.32
CA VAL A 477 15.19 12.51 -13.45
C VAL A 477 14.68 12.69 -12.03
N SER A 478 15.03 13.81 -11.39
CA SER A 478 14.35 14.29 -10.19
C SER A 478 12.97 14.79 -10.61
N GLU A 479 11.89 14.14 -10.13
CA GLU A 479 10.60 14.80 -10.10
C GLU A 479 10.62 15.99 -9.15
#